data_739c931795e0c43278c05a78a50727bd
#
_entry.id   739c931795e0c43278c05a78a50727bd
#
_cell.length_a   1.000
_cell.length_b   1.000
_cell.length_c   1.000
_cell.angle_alpha   90.00
_cell.angle_beta   90.00
_cell.angle_gamma   90.00
#
_symmetry.space_group_name_H-M   'P 1'
#
loop_
_entity.id
_entity.type
_entity.pdbx_description
1 polymer ?
#
loop_
_entity_poly.entity_id
_entity_poly.type
_entity_poly.pdbx_seq_one_letter_code
_entity_poly.pdbx_strand_id
1 'polypeptide(L)'
;MDRNIRSTDDVLRLMDGLFARGADRWTADAGSWWDGFYADREKPVPFFVAKPDENLVSYVERGLIAPGRVLDLGCGPGRNAIHLASLGFEVDAVDLSPSALAWAEDRAREAGADVRFHHGDVFELAATEPTLSGPYDLVHDSGCFHHLPPHRRISYLALLDRVLAPGGGFALTCFASGEGGMGSELPDDAFYDREGLRGGLQGGLAYTPESLRRIFSGLTEIELRRMHDEPSDSPLFGEPFLWTALFRRPAAETT
;
A
#
# COMPACT_ATOMS: atom_id res chain seq x y z
N MET A 1 8.90 33.31 15.90
CA MET A 1 8.52 33.13 14.48
C MET A 1 9.37 31.98 13.95
N ASP A 2 8.81 30.77 13.90
CA ASP A 2 9.54 29.57 13.53
C ASP A 2 9.61 29.46 12.01
N ARG A 3 10.83 29.39 11.51
CA ARG A 3 11.12 29.20 10.08
C ARG A 3 11.84 27.87 9.91
N ASN A 4 11.06 26.76 9.84
CA ASN A 4 11.57 25.41 9.99
C ASN A 4 11.75 24.65 8.66
N ILE A 5 11.32 25.23 7.54
CA ILE A 5 11.43 24.57 6.21
C ILE A 5 12.89 24.62 5.75
N ARG A 6 13.52 23.45 5.61
CA ARG A 6 14.90 23.26 5.14
C ARG A 6 15.04 22.08 4.16
N SER A 7 14.03 21.25 4.05
CA SER A 7 14.04 20.04 3.22
C SER A 7 12.69 19.85 2.51
N THR A 8 12.65 18.96 1.53
CA THR A 8 11.40 18.54 0.89
C THR A 8 10.46 17.90 1.93
N ASP A 9 11.00 17.14 2.88
CA ASP A 9 10.19 16.51 3.93
C ASP A 9 9.49 17.55 4.83
N ASP A 10 10.19 18.66 5.17
CA ASP A 10 9.55 19.75 5.92
C ASP A 10 8.36 20.36 5.16
N VAL A 11 8.45 20.47 3.82
CA VAL A 11 7.34 20.93 2.98
C VAL A 11 6.20 19.91 2.97
N LEU A 12 6.51 18.63 2.85
CA LEU A 12 5.49 17.57 2.85
C LEU A 12 4.75 17.51 4.18
N ARG A 13 5.45 17.62 5.31
CA ARG A 13 4.85 17.70 6.66
C ARG A 13 4.00 18.96 6.83
N LEU A 14 4.43 20.09 6.26
CA LEU A 14 3.59 21.29 6.25
C LEU A 14 2.29 21.06 5.48
N MET A 15 2.35 20.38 4.33
CA MET A 15 1.18 20.05 3.53
C MET A 15 0.23 19.12 4.29
N ASP A 16 0.72 18.10 5.01
CA ASP A 16 -0.12 17.29 5.91
C ASP A 16 -0.88 18.17 6.89
N GLY A 17 -0.20 19.14 7.51
CA GLY A 17 -0.80 20.08 8.46
C GLY A 17 -1.92 20.94 7.87
N LEU A 18 -1.97 21.12 6.55
CA LEU A 18 -3.06 21.84 5.89
C LEU A 18 -4.39 21.08 5.96
N PHE A 19 -4.36 19.76 6.11
CA PHE A 19 -5.55 18.89 6.21
C PHE A 19 -5.95 18.59 7.65
N ALA A 20 -5.16 18.96 8.65
CA ALA A 20 -5.26 18.61 10.06
C ALA A 20 -6.45 19.22 10.80
N ARG A 21 -7.67 19.16 10.26
CA ARG A 21 -8.89 19.54 10.98
C ARG A 21 -9.84 18.35 11.14
N GLY A 22 -9.44 17.40 12.00
CA GLY A 22 -10.17 16.18 12.32
C GLY A 22 -9.39 14.93 11.94
N ALA A 23 -9.58 13.84 12.69
CA ALA A 23 -9.00 12.55 12.35
C ALA A 23 -9.61 12.05 11.03
N ASP A 24 -8.81 11.99 10.00
CA ASP A 24 -9.16 11.48 8.69
C ASP A 24 -7.98 10.64 8.16
N ARG A 25 -8.24 9.73 7.24
CA ARG A 25 -7.23 8.88 6.59
C ARG A 25 -6.14 9.67 5.83
N TRP A 26 -6.39 10.96 5.56
CA TRP A 26 -5.53 11.84 4.78
C TRP A 26 -4.67 12.78 5.64
N THR A 27 -4.81 12.75 6.95
CA THR A 27 -4.18 13.69 7.87
C THR A 27 -3.03 13.06 8.64
N ALA A 28 -2.31 13.87 9.42
CA ALA A 28 -1.31 13.39 10.36
C ALA A 28 -1.88 12.39 11.40
N ASP A 29 -3.20 12.43 11.64
CA ASP A 29 -3.91 11.52 12.55
C ASP A 29 -4.48 10.27 11.83
N ALA A 30 -4.00 9.96 10.62
CA ALA A 30 -4.46 8.80 9.84
C ALA A 30 -4.38 7.49 10.63
N GLY A 31 -3.35 7.32 11.47
CA GLY A 31 -3.22 6.16 12.35
C GLY A 31 -4.44 5.95 13.25
N SER A 32 -4.93 7.01 13.91
CA SER A 32 -6.13 6.93 14.76
C SER A 32 -7.40 6.64 13.96
N TRP A 33 -7.49 7.18 12.75
CA TRP A 33 -8.62 6.90 11.87
C TRP A 33 -8.67 5.43 11.44
N TRP A 34 -7.52 4.90 10.99
CA TRP A 34 -7.39 3.50 10.59
C TRP A 34 -7.58 2.55 11.77
N ASP A 35 -7.10 2.91 12.96
CA ASP A 35 -7.31 2.10 14.15
C ASP A 35 -8.79 1.96 14.50
N GLY A 36 -9.55 3.06 14.47
CA GLY A 36 -11.00 3.05 14.62
C GLY A 36 -11.72 2.28 13.50
N PHE A 37 -11.17 2.29 12.28
CA PHE A 37 -11.72 1.54 11.15
C PHE A 37 -11.60 0.03 11.36
N TYR A 38 -10.45 -0.47 11.83
CA TYR A 38 -10.19 -1.89 12.07
C TYR A 38 -10.67 -2.42 13.43
N ALA A 39 -11.09 -1.55 14.34
CA ALA A 39 -11.57 -1.95 15.66
C ALA A 39 -12.82 -2.87 15.60
N ASP A 40 -13.65 -2.72 14.58
CA ASP A 40 -14.81 -3.56 14.32
C ASP A 40 -14.49 -4.57 13.19
N ARG A 41 -14.15 -5.80 13.57
CA ARG A 41 -13.78 -6.89 12.66
C ARG A 41 -14.97 -7.50 11.88
N GLU A 42 -16.21 -7.16 12.26
CA GLU A 42 -17.45 -7.70 11.65
C GLU A 42 -17.99 -6.79 10.54
N LYS A 43 -17.36 -5.66 10.29
CA LYS A 43 -17.78 -4.77 9.18
C LYS A 43 -17.81 -5.54 7.86
N PRO A 44 -18.85 -5.35 7.04
CA PRO A 44 -18.97 -5.99 5.73
C PRO A 44 -18.05 -5.32 4.70
N VAL A 45 -16.74 -5.40 4.92
CA VAL A 45 -15.71 -4.84 4.07
C VAL A 45 -15.09 -5.96 3.24
N PRO A 46 -15.08 -5.90 1.90
CA PRO A 46 -14.63 -7.01 1.07
C PRO A 46 -13.23 -7.52 1.41
N PHE A 47 -12.28 -6.63 1.69
CA PHE A 47 -10.89 -6.99 1.99
C PHE A 47 -10.65 -7.43 3.46
N PHE A 48 -11.69 -7.56 4.28
CA PHE A 48 -11.58 -8.17 5.62
C PHE A 48 -11.51 -9.69 5.61
N VAL A 49 -11.71 -10.31 4.44
CA VAL A 49 -11.53 -11.74 4.24
C VAL A 49 -10.07 -12.17 4.45
N ALA A 50 -9.86 -13.44 4.82
CA ALA A 50 -8.50 -14.01 5.00
C ALA A 50 -7.96 -14.63 3.70
N LYS A 51 -8.42 -14.15 2.54
CA LYS A 51 -8.04 -14.68 1.22
C LYS A 51 -6.94 -13.81 0.61
N PRO A 52 -5.85 -14.40 0.05
CA PRO A 52 -4.82 -13.62 -0.64
C PRO A 52 -5.35 -13.04 -1.95
N ASP A 53 -4.73 -11.97 -2.43
CA ASP A 53 -5.02 -11.35 -3.72
C ASP A 53 -4.73 -12.32 -4.86
N GLU A 54 -5.65 -12.43 -5.83
CA GLU A 54 -5.53 -13.34 -6.97
C GLU A 54 -4.27 -13.06 -7.81
N ASN A 55 -3.95 -11.78 -8.00
CA ASN A 55 -2.77 -11.37 -8.75
C ASN A 55 -1.48 -11.76 -8.03
N LEU A 56 -1.42 -11.63 -6.70
CA LEU A 56 -0.24 -12.02 -5.92
C LEU A 56 0.01 -13.52 -6.05
N VAL A 57 -1.03 -14.34 -5.91
CA VAL A 57 -0.97 -15.79 -6.11
C VAL A 57 -0.51 -16.12 -7.53
N SER A 58 -1.12 -15.50 -8.54
CA SER A 58 -0.75 -15.66 -9.95
C SER A 58 0.72 -15.29 -10.21
N TYR A 59 1.25 -14.23 -9.59
CA TYR A 59 2.64 -13.83 -9.78
C TYR A 59 3.62 -14.88 -9.24
N VAL A 60 3.30 -15.52 -8.10
CA VAL A 60 4.11 -16.62 -7.54
C VAL A 60 4.02 -17.85 -8.44
N GLU A 61 2.81 -18.29 -8.81
CA GLU A 61 2.58 -19.48 -9.62
C GLU A 61 3.24 -19.39 -11.01
N ARG A 62 3.26 -18.19 -11.59
CA ARG A 62 3.92 -17.92 -12.88
C ARG A 62 5.43 -17.70 -12.76
N GLY A 63 6.00 -17.74 -11.55
CA GLY A 63 7.41 -17.51 -11.30
C GLY A 63 7.87 -16.07 -11.58
N LEU A 64 6.95 -15.11 -11.57
CA LEU A 64 7.26 -13.69 -11.74
C LEU A 64 7.87 -13.08 -10.48
N ILE A 65 7.51 -13.63 -9.32
CA ILE A 65 8.13 -13.38 -8.01
C ILE A 65 8.51 -14.73 -7.39
N ALA A 66 9.60 -14.74 -6.63
CA ALA A 66 10.12 -15.94 -5.98
C ALA A 66 10.39 -15.66 -4.49
N PRO A 67 10.44 -16.69 -3.63
CA PRO A 67 10.76 -16.53 -2.22
C PRO A 67 12.03 -15.70 -2.00
N GLY A 68 11.93 -14.74 -1.09
CA GLY A 68 12.92 -13.76 -0.73
C GLY A 68 12.38 -12.84 0.36
N ARG A 69 12.98 -11.67 0.55
CA ARG A 69 12.51 -10.69 1.53
C ARG A 69 11.40 -9.82 0.96
N VAL A 70 10.32 -9.69 1.71
CA VAL A 70 9.13 -8.91 1.32
C VAL A 70 8.85 -7.82 2.34
N LEU A 71 8.50 -6.64 1.86
CA LEU A 71 7.88 -5.57 2.64
C LEU A 71 6.42 -5.41 2.20
N ASP A 72 5.47 -5.68 3.10
CA ASP A 72 4.03 -5.50 2.86
C ASP A 72 3.57 -4.16 3.48
N LEU A 73 3.18 -3.22 2.63
CA LEU A 73 2.83 -1.85 2.98
C LEU A 73 1.34 -1.69 3.29
N GLY A 74 1.01 -1.27 4.52
CA GLY A 74 -0.38 -1.17 4.94
C GLY A 74 -1.05 -2.54 4.95
N CYS A 75 -0.40 -3.50 5.63
CA CYS A 75 -0.77 -4.92 5.58
C CYS A 75 -2.18 -5.23 6.12
N GLY A 76 -2.81 -4.28 6.84
CA GLY A 76 -4.12 -4.49 7.46
C GLY A 76 -4.16 -5.76 8.31
N PRO A 77 -5.22 -6.60 8.21
CA PRO A 77 -5.32 -7.87 8.91
C PRO A 77 -4.41 -8.99 8.36
N GLY A 78 -3.38 -8.68 7.57
CA GLY A 78 -2.27 -9.57 7.24
C GLY A 78 -2.54 -10.64 6.18
N ARG A 79 -3.65 -10.60 5.42
CA ARG A 79 -4.04 -11.68 4.48
C ARG A 79 -2.96 -12.04 3.46
N ASN A 80 -2.31 -11.05 2.86
CA ASN A 80 -1.26 -11.24 1.86
C ASN A 80 0.09 -11.58 2.51
N ALA A 81 0.45 -10.90 3.61
CA ALA A 81 1.64 -11.18 4.39
C ALA A 81 1.69 -12.65 4.87
N ILE A 82 0.58 -13.13 5.43
CA ILE A 82 0.44 -14.51 5.93
C ILE A 82 0.57 -15.51 4.78
N HIS A 83 -0.07 -15.23 3.64
CA HIS A 83 0.04 -16.08 2.45
C HIS A 83 1.48 -16.17 1.95
N LEU A 84 2.18 -15.05 1.80
CA LEU A 84 3.58 -15.02 1.37
C LEU A 84 4.49 -15.78 2.36
N ALA A 85 4.30 -15.58 3.67
CA ALA A 85 5.06 -16.32 4.68
C ALA A 85 4.84 -17.83 4.58
N SER A 86 3.60 -18.28 4.29
CA SER A 86 3.30 -19.71 4.10
C SER A 86 4.01 -20.33 2.88
N LEU A 87 4.42 -19.49 1.92
CA LEU A 87 5.17 -19.88 0.73
C LEU A 87 6.70 -19.75 0.91
N GLY A 88 7.17 -19.43 2.12
CA GLY A 88 8.59 -19.35 2.45
C GLY A 88 9.26 -18.00 2.18
N PHE A 89 8.47 -16.93 2.00
CA PHE A 89 9.01 -15.58 1.98
C PHE A 89 9.32 -15.10 3.41
N GLU A 90 10.37 -14.28 3.56
CA GLU A 90 10.66 -13.54 4.79
C GLU A 90 9.88 -12.22 4.77
N VAL A 91 8.82 -12.12 5.56
CA VAL A 91 7.89 -11.00 5.45
C VAL A 91 8.04 -10.04 6.63
N ASP A 92 8.32 -8.77 6.29
CA ASP A 92 8.13 -7.60 7.13
C ASP A 92 6.82 -6.92 6.72
N ALA A 93 5.86 -6.76 7.62
CA ALA A 93 4.55 -6.19 7.36
C ALA A 93 4.28 -4.97 8.24
N VAL A 94 3.93 -3.84 7.63
CA VAL A 94 3.80 -2.55 8.33
C VAL A 94 2.38 -2.04 8.23
N ASP A 95 1.83 -1.55 9.34
CA ASP A 95 0.54 -0.84 9.36
C ASP A 95 0.52 0.27 10.41
N LEU A 96 -0.29 1.29 10.18
CA LEU A 96 -0.53 2.41 11.11
C LEU A 96 -1.47 2.02 12.27
N SER A 97 -2.28 0.97 12.10
CA SER A 97 -3.33 0.58 13.04
C SER A 97 -2.88 -0.56 13.96
N PRO A 98 -2.76 -0.31 15.28
CA PRO A 98 -2.57 -1.38 16.25
C PRO A 98 -3.67 -2.44 16.21
N SER A 99 -4.94 -2.04 15.98
CA SER A 99 -6.07 -2.97 15.86
C SER A 99 -5.96 -3.89 14.66
N ALA A 100 -5.48 -3.38 13.51
CA ALA A 100 -5.21 -4.19 12.33
C ALA A 100 -4.09 -5.20 12.59
N LEU A 101 -2.98 -4.75 13.20
CA LEU A 101 -1.84 -5.61 13.53
C LEU A 101 -2.19 -6.69 14.55
N ALA A 102 -2.94 -6.35 15.60
CA ALA A 102 -3.42 -7.36 16.55
C ALA A 102 -4.30 -8.44 15.87
N TRP A 103 -5.09 -8.03 14.89
CA TRP A 103 -5.86 -8.99 14.09
C TRP A 103 -4.97 -9.82 13.16
N ALA A 104 -3.96 -9.21 12.54
CA ALA A 104 -2.98 -9.91 11.71
C ALA A 104 -2.15 -10.93 12.50
N GLU A 105 -1.72 -10.58 13.71
CA GLU A 105 -1.02 -11.48 14.64
C GLU A 105 -1.87 -12.69 15.05
N ASP A 106 -3.18 -12.47 15.33
CA ASP A 106 -4.11 -13.57 15.63
C ASP A 106 -4.19 -14.53 14.44
N ARG A 107 -4.39 -14.00 13.22
CA ARG A 107 -4.47 -14.80 11.99
C ARG A 107 -3.16 -15.52 11.65
N ALA A 108 -2.02 -14.86 11.84
CA ALA A 108 -0.71 -15.46 11.59
C ALA A 108 -0.46 -16.64 12.55
N ARG A 109 -0.85 -16.49 13.83
CA ARG A 109 -0.76 -17.56 14.84
C ARG A 109 -1.66 -18.74 14.47
N GLU A 110 -2.89 -18.48 14.04
CA GLU A 110 -3.85 -19.52 13.60
C GLU A 110 -3.34 -20.27 12.37
N ALA A 111 -2.70 -19.56 11.44
CA ALA A 111 -2.13 -20.14 10.22
C ALA A 111 -0.74 -20.77 10.43
N GLY A 112 -0.10 -20.57 11.60
CA GLY A 112 1.28 -21.01 11.84
C GLY A 112 2.30 -20.29 10.94
N ALA A 113 2.00 -19.07 10.51
CA ALA A 113 2.84 -18.26 9.63
C ALA A 113 3.76 -17.33 10.45
N ASP A 114 5.04 -17.25 10.04
CA ASP A 114 6.03 -16.37 10.68
C ASP A 114 6.12 -15.06 9.90
N VAL A 115 5.52 -14.00 10.46
CA VAL A 115 5.51 -12.64 9.88
C VAL A 115 5.98 -11.66 10.94
N ARG A 116 6.91 -10.79 10.58
CA ARG A 116 7.34 -9.69 11.44
C ARG A 116 6.42 -8.49 11.23
N PHE A 117 5.57 -8.21 12.20
CA PHE A 117 4.67 -7.05 12.17
C PHE A 117 5.31 -5.83 12.82
N HIS A 118 5.17 -4.66 12.16
CA HIS A 118 5.74 -3.39 12.59
C HIS A 118 4.64 -2.32 12.63
N HIS A 119 4.44 -1.71 13.80
CA HIS A 119 3.48 -0.63 13.98
C HIS A 119 4.13 0.73 13.70
N GLY A 120 3.57 1.51 12.81
CA GLY A 120 3.95 2.90 12.56
C GLY A 120 3.90 3.34 11.11
N ASP A 121 4.30 4.58 10.89
CA ASP A 121 4.46 5.16 9.55
C ASP A 121 5.68 4.54 8.86
N VAL A 122 5.46 3.85 7.75
CA VAL A 122 6.52 3.19 7.00
C VAL A 122 7.59 4.17 6.50
N PHE A 123 7.24 5.42 6.23
CA PHE A 123 8.20 6.43 5.79
C PHE A 123 9.19 6.79 6.90
N GLU A 124 8.74 6.81 8.16
CA GLU A 124 9.57 7.03 9.33
C GLU A 124 10.34 5.77 9.71
N LEU A 125 9.65 4.63 9.80
CA LEU A 125 10.26 3.35 10.18
C LEU A 125 11.38 2.95 9.23
N ALA A 126 11.16 2.98 7.92
CA ALA A 126 12.19 2.64 6.96
C ALA A 126 13.40 3.59 6.97
N ALA A 127 13.26 4.80 7.54
CA ALA A 127 14.36 5.73 7.71
C ALA A 127 15.15 5.52 9.00
N THR A 128 14.52 4.99 10.05
CA THR A 128 15.06 4.91 11.40
C THR A 128 15.36 3.48 11.86
N GLU A 129 14.58 2.50 11.35
CA GLU A 129 14.72 1.09 11.74
C GLU A 129 15.61 0.33 10.75
N PRO A 130 16.80 -0.12 11.17
CA PRO A 130 17.71 -0.84 10.27
C PRO A 130 17.10 -2.10 9.66
N THR A 131 16.19 -2.78 10.37
CA THR A 131 15.50 -3.98 9.90
C THR A 131 14.61 -3.73 8.71
N LEU A 132 14.06 -2.51 8.58
CA LEU A 132 13.17 -2.09 7.49
C LEU A 132 13.89 -1.28 6.38
N SER A 133 15.21 -1.14 6.46
CA SER A 133 15.98 -0.37 5.47
C SER A 133 16.18 -1.08 4.12
N GLY A 134 15.74 -2.34 3.99
CA GLY A 134 15.93 -3.15 2.78
C GLY A 134 17.32 -3.81 2.70
N PRO A 135 17.76 -4.30 1.53
CA PRO A 135 16.93 -4.40 0.32
C PRO A 135 15.86 -5.49 0.43
N TYR A 136 14.74 -5.27 -0.28
CA TYR A 136 13.65 -6.24 -0.43
C TYR A 136 13.56 -6.74 -1.86
N ASP A 137 13.30 -8.03 -2.04
CA ASP A 137 13.07 -8.67 -3.34
C ASP A 137 11.68 -8.36 -3.88
N LEU A 138 10.74 -8.10 -2.97
CA LEU A 138 9.37 -7.67 -3.28
C LEU A 138 8.94 -6.58 -2.29
N VAL A 139 8.39 -5.50 -2.81
CA VAL A 139 7.52 -4.58 -2.07
C VAL A 139 6.10 -4.83 -2.55
N HIS A 140 5.19 -5.09 -1.62
CA HIS A 140 3.79 -5.36 -1.88
C HIS A 140 2.92 -4.26 -1.26
N ASP A 141 1.91 -3.82 -1.99
CA ASP A 141 0.90 -2.84 -1.54
C ASP A 141 -0.46 -3.26 -2.07
N SER A 142 -1.35 -3.64 -1.18
CA SER A 142 -2.73 -3.93 -1.53
C SER A 142 -3.69 -2.96 -0.82
N GLY A 143 -3.80 -1.76 -1.39
CA GLY A 143 -4.77 -0.78 -0.92
C GLY A 143 -4.22 0.37 -0.07
N CYS A 144 -2.92 0.45 0.20
CA CYS A 144 -2.32 1.55 0.94
C CYS A 144 -2.12 2.80 0.05
N PHE A 145 -1.51 2.63 -1.13
CA PHE A 145 -1.12 3.72 -2.03
C PHE A 145 -2.26 4.66 -2.39
N HIS A 146 -3.45 4.15 -2.66
CA HIS A 146 -4.59 4.97 -3.07
C HIS A 146 -5.23 5.76 -1.90
N HIS A 147 -4.76 5.53 -0.68
CA HIS A 147 -5.11 6.31 0.50
C HIS A 147 -4.07 7.38 0.86
N LEU A 148 -2.99 7.51 0.10
CA LEU A 148 -2.02 8.57 0.32
C LEU A 148 -2.47 9.88 -0.32
N PRO A 149 -2.32 11.04 0.36
CA PRO A 149 -2.51 12.32 -0.29
C PRO A 149 -1.49 12.52 -1.42
N PRO A 150 -1.82 13.26 -2.49
CA PRO A 150 -0.98 13.33 -3.69
C PRO A 150 0.47 13.74 -3.43
N HIS A 151 0.74 14.63 -2.48
CA HIS A 151 2.10 15.07 -2.14
C HIS A 151 2.94 13.95 -1.49
N ARG A 152 2.31 12.99 -0.82
CA ARG A 152 3.00 11.86 -0.18
C ARG A 152 3.45 10.79 -1.17
N ARG A 153 3.03 10.85 -2.43
CA ARG A 153 3.61 10.01 -3.50
C ARG A 153 5.11 10.25 -3.66
N ILE A 154 5.60 11.46 -3.37
CA ILE A 154 7.05 11.76 -3.37
C ILE A 154 7.76 10.90 -2.32
N SER A 155 7.22 10.84 -1.09
CA SER A 155 7.76 9.99 -0.02
C SER A 155 7.69 8.50 -0.39
N TYR A 156 6.59 8.10 -1.04
CA TYR A 156 6.37 6.71 -1.47
C TYR A 156 7.39 6.27 -2.53
N LEU A 157 7.62 7.09 -3.55
CA LEU A 157 8.61 6.80 -4.58
C LEU A 157 10.03 6.77 -4.00
N ALA A 158 10.36 7.70 -3.09
CA ALA A 158 11.64 7.69 -2.39
C ALA A 158 11.81 6.46 -1.49
N LEU A 159 10.73 5.96 -0.88
CA LEU A 159 10.74 4.70 -0.14
C LEU A 159 11.08 3.53 -1.07
N LEU A 160 10.35 3.36 -2.18
CA LEU A 160 10.60 2.29 -3.15
C LEU A 160 12.04 2.31 -3.65
N ASP A 161 12.55 3.50 -3.99
CA ASP A 161 13.91 3.67 -4.48
C ASP A 161 14.97 3.26 -3.46
N ARG A 162 14.70 3.46 -2.18
CA ARG A 162 15.59 3.10 -1.08
C ARG A 162 15.55 1.61 -0.75
N VAL A 163 14.35 1.01 -0.66
CA VAL A 163 14.18 -0.32 -0.05
C VAL A 163 14.11 -1.44 -1.08
N LEU A 164 13.73 -1.18 -2.33
CA LEU A 164 13.59 -2.21 -3.36
C LEU A 164 14.95 -2.61 -3.91
N ALA A 165 15.25 -3.91 -3.92
CA ALA A 165 16.48 -4.45 -4.49
C ALA A 165 16.57 -4.16 -6.01
N PRO A 166 17.78 -4.00 -6.59
CA PRO A 166 17.94 -4.05 -8.04
C PRO A 166 17.37 -5.36 -8.61
N GLY A 167 16.49 -5.28 -9.60
CA GLY A 167 15.75 -6.44 -10.13
C GLY A 167 14.54 -6.86 -9.28
N GLY A 168 14.33 -6.26 -8.11
CA GLY A 168 13.20 -6.53 -7.22
C GLY A 168 11.86 -6.11 -7.82
N GLY A 169 10.79 -6.77 -7.38
CA GLY A 169 9.42 -6.54 -7.81
C GLY A 169 8.68 -5.53 -6.92
N PHE A 170 7.83 -4.72 -7.52
CA PHE A 170 6.82 -3.92 -6.82
C PHE A 170 5.43 -4.34 -7.28
N ALA A 171 4.66 -4.99 -6.41
CA ALA A 171 3.29 -5.42 -6.67
C ALA A 171 2.31 -4.43 -6.02
N LEU A 172 1.43 -3.86 -6.82
CA LEU A 172 0.46 -2.83 -6.41
C LEU A 172 -0.96 -3.29 -6.72
N THR A 173 -1.86 -3.11 -5.75
CA THR A 173 -3.30 -3.16 -5.96
C THR A 173 -3.92 -1.83 -5.51
N CYS A 174 -4.62 -1.12 -6.39
CA CYS A 174 -5.20 0.19 -6.08
C CYS A 174 -6.51 0.43 -6.82
N PHE A 175 -7.28 1.46 -6.38
CA PHE A 175 -8.54 1.82 -7.02
C PHE A 175 -8.36 2.20 -8.49
N ALA A 176 -9.25 1.68 -9.31
CA ALA A 176 -9.30 1.93 -10.72
C ALA A 176 -10.31 3.02 -11.06
N SER A 177 -9.93 3.97 -11.92
CA SER A 177 -10.83 4.96 -12.49
C SER A 177 -11.66 4.39 -13.66
N GLY A 178 -12.71 5.11 -14.03
CA GLY A 178 -13.57 4.78 -15.16
C GLY A 178 -14.70 3.82 -14.80
N GLU A 179 -15.36 3.30 -15.83
CA GLU A 179 -16.52 2.41 -15.68
C GLU A 179 -16.18 1.17 -14.83
N GLY A 180 -17.02 0.87 -13.85
CA GLY A 180 -16.79 -0.21 -12.89
C GLY A 180 -15.65 0.05 -11.92
N GLY A 181 -15.07 1.25 -11.89
CA GLY A 181 -14.05 1.64 -10.93
C GLY A 181 -14.61 2.08 -9.58
N MET A 182 -13.71 2.33 -8.64
CA MET A 182 -14.01 2.86 -7.30
C MET A 182 -13.00 3.95 -6.93
N GLY A 183 -13.41 4.82 -6.02
CA GLY A 183 -12.56 5.89 -5.53
C GLY A 183 -12.84 7.23 -6.21
N SER A 184 -12.09 8.25 -5.80
CA SER A 184 -12.22 9.60 -6.32
C SER A 184 -11.38 9.79 -7.58
N GLU A 185 -12.01 10.32 -8.63
CA GLU A 185 -11.35 10.72 -9.89
C GLU A 185 -10.93 12.18 -9.92
N LEU A 186 -10.98 12.86 -8.76
CA LEU A 186 -10.54 14.26 -8.66
C LEU A 186 -9.05 14.38 -9.04
N PRO A 187 -8.69 15.40 -9.84
CA PRO A 187 -7.29 15.68 -10.13
C PRO A 187 -6.54 16.14 -8.86
N ASP A 188 -5.21 15.99 -8.88
CA ASP A 188 -4.36 16.25 -7.72
C ASP A 188 -4.51 17.67 -7.14
N ASP A 189 -4.71 18.68 -7.99
CA ASP A 189 -4.90 20.06 -7.56
C ASP A 189 -6.23 20.28 -6.83
N ALA A 190 -7.30 19.60 -7.26
CA ALA A 190 -8.60 19.65 -6.60
C ALA A 190 -8.57 19.03 -5.19
N PHE A 191 -7.66 18.09 -4.94
CA PHE A 191 -7.45 17.53 -3.59
C PHE A 191 -7.10 18.61 -2.55
N TYR A 192 -6.48 19.70 -2.97
CA TYR A 192 -6.06 20.81 -2.10
C TYR A 192 -7.09 21.93 -1.99
N ASP A 193 -8.20 21.86 -2.74
CA ASP A 193 -9.33 22.78 -2.61
C ASP A 193 -10.23 22.40 -1.43
N ARG A 194 -9.97 23.03 -0.28
CA ARG A 194 -10.68 22.74 0.97
C ARG A 194 -12.17 23.08 0.95
N GLU A 195 -12.60 24.01 0.10
CA GLU A 195 -14.01 24.39 0.01
C GLU A 195 -14.81 23.41 -0.85
N GLY A 196 -14.18 22.89 -1.92
CA GLY A 196 -14.76 21.88 -2.81
C GLY A 196 -14.89 20.51 -2.18
N LEU A 197 -13.96 20.13 -1.29
CA LEU A 197 -13.91 18.81 -0.63
C LEU A 197 -14.94 18.58 0.48
N ARG A 198 -15.80 19.54 0.81
CA ARG A 198 -16.88 19.39 1.83
C ARG A 198 -17.87 18.27 1.53
N GLY A 199 -17.87 17.70 0.33
CA GLY A 199 -18.67 16.55 -0.09
C GLY A 199 -18.02 15.18 0.10
N GLY A 200 -16.79 15.13 0.59
CA GLY A 200 -16.06 13.91 0.93
C GLY A 200 -15.36 13.24 -0.26
N LEU A 201 -14.05 13.03 -0.13
CA LEU A 201 -13.33 12.01 -0.87
C LEU A 201 -13.84 10.65 -0.38
N GLN A 202 -14.79 10.06 -1.08
CA GLN A 202 -15.27 8.72 -0.73
C GLN A 202 -14.23 7.68 -1.15
N GLY A 203 -13.76 6.89 -0.19
CA GLY A 203 -12.78 5.85 -0.42
C GLY A 203 -11.34 6.40 -0.54
N GLY A 204 -10.61 5.99 -1.55
CA GLY A 204 -9.27 6.44 -1.91
C GLY A 204 -9.27 7.20 -3.23
N LEU A 205 -8.07 7.51 -3.75
CA LEU A 205 -7.90 8.09 -5.09
C LEU A 205 -7.91 6.98 -6.14
N ALA A 206 -8.65 7.21 -7.22
CA ALA A 206 -8.67 6.31 -8.36
C ALA A 206 -7.58 6.69 -9.38
N TYR A 207 -7.05 5.70 -10.06
CA TYR A 207 -5.95 5.87 -11.01
C TYR A 207 -6.33 5.33 -12.39
N THR A 208 -5.79 5.97 -13.45
CA THR A 208 -5.78 5.40 -14.80
C THR A 208 -4.48 4.63 -15.03
N PRO A 209 -4.43 3.71 -16.01
CA PRO A 209 -3.18 3.04 -16.40
C PRO A 209 -2.07 4.04 -16.76
N GLU A 210 -2.41 5.11 -17.45
CA GLU A 210 -1.48 6.16 -17.86
C GLU A 210 -0.90 6.91 -16.67
N SER A 211 -1.73 7.19 -15.65
CA SER A 211 -1.27 7.84 -14.41
C SER A 211 -0.32 6.93 -13.62
N LEU A 212 -0.63 5.64 -13.51
CA LEU A 212 0.24 4.66 -12.85
C LEU A 212 1.59 4.53 -13.59
N ARG A 213 1.59 4.40 -14.93
CA ARG A 213 2.81 4.38 -15.74
C ARG A 213 3.66 5.63 -15.57
N ARG A 214 3.02 6.79 -15.46
CA ARG A 214 3.72 8.07 -15.24
C ARG A 214 4.33 8.12 -13.84
N ILE A 215 3.57 7.74 -12.80
CA ILE A 215 4.03 7.77 -11.41
C ILE A 215 5.21 6.82 -11.22
N PHE A 216 5.10 5.59 -11.73
CA PHE A 216 6.11 4.55 -11.57
C PHE A 216 7.06 4.44 -12.78
N SER A 217 7.27 5.52 -13.54
CA SER A 217 8.10 5.54 -14.75
C SER A 217 9.57 5.16 -14.53
N GLY A 218 10.07 5.18 -13.30
CA GLY A 218 11.40 4.67 -12.93
C GLY A 218 11.49 3.14 -12.83
N LEU A 219 10.36 2.44 -12.93
CA LEU A 219 10.26 0.98 -12.88
C LEU A 219 9.81 0.45 -14.24
N THR A 220 10.17 -0.80 -14.54
CA THR A 220 9.71 -1.50 -15.74
C THR A 220 8.36 -2.17 -15.45
N GLU A 221 7.32 -1.85 -16.21
CA GLU A 221 6.02 -2.53 -16.13
C GLU A 221 6.16 -3.98 -16.64
N ILE A 222 5.75 -4.93 -15.81
CA ILE A 222 5.66 -6.35 -16.17
C ILE A 222 4.22 -6.72 -16.50
N GLU A 223 3.29 -6.23 -15.69
CA GLU A 223 1.85 -6.43 -15.87
C GLU A 223 1.09 -5.23 -15.28
N LEU A 224 0.03 -4.80 -15.96
CA LEU A 224 -0.95 -3.85 -15.45
C LEU A 224 -2.31 -4.21 -16.04
N ARG A 225 -3.25 -4.64 -15.21
CA ARG A 225 -4.59 -5.05 -15.61
C ARG A 225 -5.62 -4.79 -14.52
N ARG A 226 -6.89 -4.90 -14.86
CA ARG A 226 -7.95 -5.01 -13.85
C ARG A 226 -7.76 -6.30 -13.05
N MET A 227 -8.03 -6.22 -11.75
CA MET A 227 -8.13 -7.38 -10.89
C MET A 227 -9.26 -8.28 -11.39
N HIS A 228 -9.08 -9.60 -11.33
CA HIS A 228 -10.14 -10.52 -11.69
C HIS A 228 -11.27 -10.43 -10.66
N ASP A 229 -12.49 -10.62 -11.12
CA ASP A 229 -13.66 -10.74 -10.26
C ASP A 229 -13.70 -12.17 -9.70
N GLU A 230 -13.41 -12.31 -8.41
CA GLU A 230 -13.39 -13.62 -7.76
C GLU A 230 -14.73 -13.85 -7.03
N PRO A 231 -15.42 -14.98 -7.31
CA PRO A 231 -16.66 -15.28 -6.64
C PRO A 231 -16.46 -15.49 -5.13
N SER A 232 -17.53 -15.31 -4.37
CA SER A 232 -17.47 -15.34 -2.91
C SER A 232 -16.97 -16.67 -2.32
N ASP A 233 -17.09 -17.78 -3.05
CA ASP A 233 -16.60 -19.12 -2.69
C ASP A 233 -15.17 -19.40 -3.19
N SER A 234 -14.56 -18.51 -3.97
CA SER A 234 -13.15 -18.60 -4.37
C SER A 234 -12.24 -18.60 -3.14
N PRO A 235 -11.11 -19.32 -3.15
CA PRO A 235 -10.07 -19.19 -2.13
C PRO A 235 -9.25 -17.90 -2.26
N LEU A 236 -9.46 -17.12 -3.31
CA LEU A 236 -8.75 -15.90 -3.62
C LEU A 236 -9.64 -14.68 -3.39
N PHE A 237 -9.00 -13.53 -3.19
CA PHE A 237 -9.65 -12.23 -3.20
C PHE A 237 -9.42 -11.56 -4.55
N GLY A 238 -10.51 -11.05 -5.14
CA GLY A 238 -10.46 -10.28 -6.37
C GLY A 238 -11.70 -9.43 -6.55
N GLU A 239 -11.47 -8.17 -6.94
CA GLU A 239 -12.53 -7.17 -7.14
C GLU A 239 -12.25 -6.36 -8.41
N PRO A 240 -13.18 -6.32 -9.38
CA PRO A 240 -12.93 -5.73 -10.70
C PRO A 240 -12.81 -4.19 -10.67
N PHE A 241 -13.13 -3.54 -9.55
CA PHE A 241 -12.92 -2.12 -9.35
C PHE A 241 -11.47 -1.74 -8.97
N LEU A 242 -10.55 -2.72 -8.95
CA LEU A 242 -9.14 -2.52 -8.64
C LEU A 242 -8.26 -2.69 -9.88
N TRP A 243 -7.18 -1.93 -9.95
CA TRP A 243 -6.01 -2.24 -10.75
C TRP A 243 -5.08 -3.16 -9.98
N THR A 244 -4.48 -4.11 -10.69
CA THR A 244 -3.31 -4.85 -10.24
C THR A 244 -2.14 -4.54 -11.16
N ALA A 245 -0.97 -4.30 -10.58
CA ALA A 245 0.24 -4.04 -11.34
C ALA A 245 1.42 -4.78 -10.72
N LEU A 246 2.31 -5.25 -11.57
CA LEU A 246 3.65 -5.70 -11.19
C LEU A 246 4.66 -4.86 -11.97
N PHE A 247 5.49 -4.16 -11.25
CA PHE A 247 6.63 -3.42 -11.76
C PHE A 247 7.93 -4.07 -11.30
N ARG A 248 9.03 -3.77 -11.98
CA ARG A 248 10.36 -4.27 -11.62
C ARG A 248 11.37 -3.13 -11.61
N ARG A 249 12.17 -3.06 -10.55
CA ARG A 249 13.31 -2.16 -10.54
C ARG A 249 14.34 -2.63 -11.58
N PRO A 250 14.91 -1.76 -12.42
CA PRO A 250 16.01 -2.14 -13.31
C PRO A 250 17.13 -2.81 -12.52
N ALA A 251 17.73 -3.85 -13.12
CA ALA A 251 18.93 -4.46 -12.54
C ALA A 251 20.08 -3.43 -12.51
N ALA A 252 21.00 -3.57 -11.56
CA ALA A 252 22.22 -2.78 -11.60
C ALA A 252 22.98 -3.10 -12.90
N GLU A 253 23.42 -2.05 -13.63
CA GLU A 253 24.27 -2.24 -14.79
C GLU A 253 25.55 -2.97 -14.35
N THR A 254 25.80 -4.12 -14.93
CA THR A 254 27.05 -4.86 -14.71
C THR A 254 28.15 -4.10 -15.47
N THR A 255 28.93 -3.32 -14.74
CA THR A 255 30.10 -2.60 -15.26
C THR A 255 31.26 -3.55 -15.49
#